data_e4e9d94a741345661f112ed1d924b0a8
#
_entry.id   e4e9d94a741345661f112ed1d924b0a8
#
_cell.length_a   1.000
_cell.length_b   1.000
_cell.length_c   1.000
_cell.angle_alpha   90.00
_cell.angle_beta   90.00
_cell.angle_gamma   90.00
#
_symmetry.space_group_name_H-M   'P 1'
#
loop_
_entity.id
_entity.type
_entity.pdbx_description
1 polymer ?
#
loop_
_entity_poly.entity_id
_entity_poly.type
_entity_poly.pdbx_seq_one_letter_code
_entity_poly.pdbx_strand_id
1 'polypeptide(L)'
;PEWVVFSPRINMALNMVVETFTNPGDGIVLHTPAYTALQNAIEKYDRKMIESSLVLENGRYRMDFKQLREALDDNLKKGIHTSLMLLCNPHNPTGRVWNKGELDEIASSCKDYNLMLVADEIHADFLKKGKEFVSTLKIRTELKERLIVCNSITKTFNVPGVILSNMIIPDTRIREKVKETIDRWGLHNPNIFAAGIMEAAYTECD
;
A
#
# COMPACT_ATOMS: atom_id res chain seq x y z
N PRO A 1 13.06 13.11 -5.08
CA PRO A 1 12.13 14.16 -4.59
C PRO A 1 10.89 14.27 -5.47
N GLU A 2 11.03 14.17 -6.78
CA GLU A 2 9.92 14.29 -7.75
C GLU A 2 8.86 13.20 -7.65
N TRP A 3 9.21 12.02 -7.11
CA TRP A 3 8.26 10.91 -6.92
C TRP A 3 7.39 11.05 -5.69
N VAL A 4 7.74 11.97 -4.77
CA VAL A 4 7.06 12.11 -3.48
C VAL A 4 5.86 13.04 -3.62
N VAL A 5 4.71 12.52 -3.20
CA VAL A 5 3.44 13.26 -3.12
C VAL A 5 2.98 13.23 -1.67
N PHE A 6 2.66 14.39 -1.14
CA PHE A 6 2.14 14.51 0.23
C PHE A 6 0.74 13.91 0.36
N SER A 7 0.48 13.28 1.50
CA SER A 7 -0.87 12.95 1.98
C SER A 7 -0.94 13.21 3.49
N PRO A 8 -2.05 13.71 4.02
CA PRO A 8 -2.18 13.94 5.46
C PRO A 8 -2.01 12.67 6.29
N ARG A 9 -2.55 11.56 5.82
CA ARG A 9 -2.49 10.24 6.50
C ARG A 9 -2.52 9.12 5.48
N ILE A 10 -1.94 7.97 5.82
CA ILE A 10 -1.99 6.79 4.94
C ILE A 10 -3.43 6.35 4.64
N ASN A 11 -4.32 6.40 5.62
CA ASN A 11 -5.74 6.10 5.36
C ASN A 11 -6.36 7.02 4.29
N MET A 12 -5.97 8.29 4.25
CA MET A 12 -6.42 9.20 3.19
C MET A 12 -5.75 8.88 1.85
N ALA A 13 -4.46 8.53 1.87
CA ALA A 13 -3.77 8.07 0.66
C ALA A 13 -4.46 6.84 0.06
N LEU A 14 -4.81 5.85 0.89
CA LEU A 14 -5.54 4.64 0.45
C LEU A 14 -6.91 5.00 -0.15
N ASN A 15 -7.67 5.85 0.52
CA ASN A 15 -8.97 6.31 0.03
C ASN A 15 -8.84 7.05 -1.31
N MET A 16 -7.87 7.96 -1.43
CA MET A 16 -7.60 8.67 -2.70
C MET A 16 -7.25 7.72 -3.83
N VAL A 17 -6.40 6.73 -3.57
CA VAL A 17 -6.00 5.75 -4.59
C VAL A 17 -7.19 4.90 -5.02
N VAL A 18 -7.99 4.41 -4.08
CA VAL A 18 -9.20 3.63 -4.40
C VAL A 18 -10.17 4.46 -5.24
N GLU A 19 -10.46 5.70 -4.85
CA GLU A 19 -11.35 6.59 -5.62
C GLU A 19 -10.79 6.91 -7.01
N THR A 20 -9.48 7.16 -7.11
CA THR A 20 -8.85 7.61 -8.36
C THR A 20 -8.73 6.52 -9.41
N PHE A 21 -8.45 5.27 -9.00
CA PHE A 21 -8.04 4.21 -9.90
C PHE A 21 -9.02 3.03 -10.01
N THR A 22 -10.17 3.12 -9.34
CA THR A 22 -11.20 2.08 -9.41
C THR A 22 -12.59 2.71 -9.53
N ASN A 23 -13.58 1.90 -9.95
CA ASN A 23 -14.99 2.26 -10.02
C ASN A 23 -15.82 1.46 -9.00
N PRO A 24 -17.01 1.92 -8.60
CA PRO A 24 -17.92 1.11 -7.82
C PRO A 24 -18.15 -0.27 -8.47
N GLY A 25 -18.08 -1.33 -7.67
CA GLY A 25 -18.17 -2.71 -8.14
C GLY A 25 -16.87 -3.36 -8.59
N ASP A 26 -15.77 -2.60 -8.78
CA ASP A 26 -14.45 -3.15 -9.08
C ASP A 26 -13.91 -3.98 -7.90
N GLY A 27 -13.11 -4.99 -8.22
CA GLY A 27 -12.41 -5.82 -7.26
C GLY A 27 -11.08 -5.19 -6.82
N ILE A 28 -10.80 -5.29 -5.53
CA ILE A 28 -9.50 -4.91 -4.93
C ILE A 28 -8.98 -6.08 -4.10
N VAL A 29 -7.77 -6.54 -4.41
CA VAL A 29 -7.13 -7.64 -3.67
C VAL A 29 -6.64 -7.14 -2.31
N LEU A 30 -6.92 -7.92 -1.26
CA LEU A 30 -6.43 -7.69 0.09
C LEU A 30 -6.04 -9.02 0.76
N HIS A 31 -4.85 -9.08 1.34
CA HIS A 31 -4.43 -10.22 2.16
C HIS A 31 -5.10 -10.18 3.54
N THR A 32 -5.73 -11.27 3.96
CA THR A 32 -6.40 -11.39 5.26
C THR A 32 -5.72 -12.41 6.19
N PRO A 33 -5.74 -12.18 7.54
CA PRO A 33 -6.36 -11.05 8.23
C PRO A 33 -5.67 -9.72 7.88
N ALA A 34 -6.42 -8.62 7.85
CA ALA A 34 -5.91 -7.30 7.47
C ALA A 34 -6.22 -6.23 8.51
N TYR A 35 -5.45 -5.16 8.47
CA TYR A 35 -5.78 -3.95 9.23
C TYR A 35 -7.09 -3.33 8.70
N THR A 36 -8.01 -3.01 9.60
CA THR A 36 -9.37 -2.57 9.28
C THR A 36 -9.44 -1.34 8.36
N ALA A 37 -8.44 -0.45 8.40
CA ALA A 37 -8.44 0.72 7.52
C ALA A 37 -8.26 0.35 6.03
N LEU A 38 -7.56 -0.75 5.73
CA LEU A 38 -7.45 -1.27 4.35
C LEU A 38 -8.79 -1.83 3.87
N GLN A 39 -9.50 -2.58 4.72
CA GLN A 39 -10.85 -3.07 4.43
C GLN A 39 -11.82 -1.93 4.23
N ASN A 40 -11.83 -0.97 5.16
CA ASN A 40 -12.69 0.21 5.10
C ASN A 40 -12.46 1.05 3.83
N ALA A 41 -11.22 1.14 3.33
CA ALA A 41 -10.92 1.85 2.08
C ALA A 41 -11.57 1.16 0.86
N ILE A 42 -11.77 -0.16 0.91
CA ILE A 42 -12.47 -0.91 -0.13
C ILE A 42 -14.00 -0.72 0.00
N GLU A 43 -14.54 -0.98 1.18
CA GLU A 43 -15.98 -1.03 1.43
C GLU A 43 -16.66 0.34 1.30
N LYS A 44 -16.02 1.42 1.80
CA LYS A 44 -16.58 2.78 1.78
C LYS A 44 -16.86 3.33 0.37
N TYR A 45 -16.21 2.79 -0.62
CA TYR A 45 -16.34 3.21 -2.00
C TYR A 45 -17.09 2.20 -2.88
N ASP A 46 -17.84 1.28 -2.27
CA ASP A 46 -18.59 0.23 -2.97
C ASP A 46 -17.73 -0.67 -3.87
N ARG A 47 -16.47 -0.92 -3.47
CA ARG A 47 -15.59 -1.88 -4.15
C ARG A 47 -15.75 -3.26 -3.52
N LYS A 48 -15.41 -4.30 -4.27
CA LYS A 48 -15.47 -5.69 -3.81
C LYS A 48 -14.10 -6.12 -3.30
N MET A 49 -14.02 -6.58 -2.06
CA MET A 49 -12.80 -7.18 -1.56
C MET A 49 -12.59 -8.56 -2.19
N ILE A 50 -11.46 -8.73 -2.86
CA ILE A 50 -10.97 -10.01 -3.36
C ILE A 50 -10.01 -10.54 -2.31
N GLU A 51 -10.49 -11.48 -1.52
CA GLU A 51 -9.74 -12.00 -0.38
C GLU A 51 -8.62 -12.94 -0.84
N SER A 52 -7.40 -12.64 -0.38
CA SER A 52 -6.25 -13.53 -0.45
C SER A 52 -5.86 -13.94 0.98
N SER A 53 -6.37 -15.08 1.42
CA SER A 53 -6.20 -15.54 2.80
C SER A 53 -4.77 -15.98 3.06
N LEU A 54 -4.16 -15.44 4.12
CA LEU A 54 -2.87 -15.90 4.61
C LEU A 54 -3.01 -17.23 5.32
N VAL A 55 -2.10 -18.16 5.07
CA VAL A 55 -2.07 -19.47 5.70
C VAL A 55 -1.11 -19.46 6.88
N LEU A 56 -1.58 -19.95 8.04
CA LEU A 56 -0.75 -20.12 9.23
C LEU A 56 -0.10 -21.53 9.21
N GLU A 57 1.23 -21.55 9.00
CA GLU A 57 2.01 -22.78 9.04
C GLU A 57 3.16 -22.65 10.04
N ASN A 58 3.30 -23.62 10.94
CA ASN A 58 4.36 -23.65 11.94
C ASN A 58 4.49 -22.31 12.73
N GLY A 59 3.36 -21.70 13.08
CA GLY A 59 3.32 -20.43 13.80
C GLY A 59 3.70 -19.20 12.97
N ARG A 60 3.79 -19.32 11.64
CA ARG A 60 4.14 -18.22 10.74
C ARG A 60 3.12 -18.10 9.60
N TYR A 61 2.61 -16.90 9.39
CA TYR A 61 1.74 -16.61 8.25
C TYR A 61 2.53 -16.60 6.94
N ARG A 62 1.95 -17.15 5.87
CA ARG A 62 2.47 -17.13 4.51
C ARG A 62 1.39 -16.72 3.53
N MET A 63 1.80 -16.15 2.39
CA MET A 63 0.92 -15.93 1.26
C MET A 63 0.65 -17.26 0.54
N ASP A 64 -0.60 -17.50 0.16
CA ASP A 64 -0.99 -18.58 -0.73
C ASP A 64 -1.20 -18.01 -2.14
N PHE A 65 -0.15 -18.03 -2.94
CA PHE A 65 -0.18 -17.51 -4.31
C PHE A 65 -1.07 -18.32 -5.24
N LYS A 66 -1.29 -19.60 -4.93
CA LYS A 66 -2.23 -20.44 -5.69
C LYS A 66 -3.66 -19.96 -5.45
N GLN A 67 -4.06 -19.82 -4.19
CA GLN A 67 -5.37 -19.31 -3.80
C GLN A 67 -5.60 -17.88 -4.33
N LEU A 68 -4.58 -17.01 -4.29
CA LEU A 68 -4.64 -15.67 -4.86
C LEU A 68 -4.99 -15.70 -6.36
N ARG A 69 -4.30 -16.54 -7.15
CA ARG A 69 -4.55 -16.67 -8.58
C ARG A 69 -5.94 -17.26 -8.87
N GLU A 70 -6.35 -18.28 -8.13
CA GLU A 70 -7.70 -18.86 -8.21
C GLU A 70 -8.79 -17.82 -7.93
N ALA A 71 -8.62 -16.99 -6.89
CA ALA A 71 -9.55 -15.92 -6.56
C ALA A 71 -9.63 -14.85 -7.68
N LEU A 72 -8.50 -14.48 -8.28
CA LEU A 72 -8.46 -13.54 -9.40
C LEU A 72 -9.14 -14.12 -10.66
N ASP A 73 -8.86 -15.37 -11.00
CA ASP A 73 -9.49 -16.08 -12.13
C ASP A 73 -11.00 -16.21 -11.97
N ASP A 74 -11.46 -16.52 -10.77
CA ASP A 74 -12.89 -16.63 -10.47
C ASP A 74 -13.61 -15.28 -10.57
N ASN A 75 -12.96 -14.19 -10.15
CA ASN A 75 -13.54 -12.86 -10.31
C ASN A 75 -13.56 -12.43 -11.77
N LEU A 76 -12.53 -12.75 -12.54
CA LEU A 76 -12.52 -12.53 -14.00
C LEU A 76 -13.68 -13.26 -14.70
N LYS A 77 -13.91 -14.54 -14.37
CA LYS A 77 -15.06 -15.33 -14.88
C LYS A 77 -16.42 -14.72 -14.53
N LYS A 78 -16.53 -14.08 -13.36
CA LYS A 78 -17.73 -13.37 -12.89
C LYS A 78 -17.89 -11.98 -13.54
N GLY A 79 -16.97 -11.57 -14.42
CA GLY A 79 -16.97 -10.24 -15.03
C GLY A 79 -16.63 -9.11 -14.07
N ILE A 80 -15.99 -9.40 -12.94
CA ILE A 80 -15.53 -8.39 -11.97
C ILE A 80 -14.16 -7.89 -12.43
N HIS A 81 -14.12 -6.62 -12.83
CA HIS A 81 -12.87 -5.94 -13.14
C HIS A 81 -12.06 -5.77 -11.85
N THR A 82 -10.87 -6.38 -11.78
CA THR A 82 -9.94 -6.23 -10.64
C THR A 82 -8.71 -5.48 -11.09
N SER A 83 -8.44 -4.31 -10.50
CA SER A 83 -7.40 -3.40 -10.97
C SER A 83 -6.38 -3.02 -9.92
N LEU A 84 -6.62 -3.36 -8.64
CA LEU A 84 -5.82 -2.89 -7.53
C LEU A 84 -5.51 -4.02 -6.56
N MET A 85 -4.29 -4.01 -5.99
CA MET A 85 -3.90 -4.82 -4.85
C MET A 85 -3.37 -3.90 -3.74
N LEU A 86 -3.91 -4.03 -2.53
CA LEU A 86 -3.42 -3.39 -1.32
C LEU A 86 -2.52 -4.36 -0.56
N LEU A 87 -1.27 -3.96 -0.35
CA LEU A 87 -0.26 -4.74 0.38
C LEU A 87 0.18 -3.97 1.62
N CYS A 88 0.22 -4.63 2.78
CA CYS A 88 0.84 -4.11 3.99
C CYS A 88 2.20 -4.80 4.21
N ASN A 89 3.28 -4.03 4.36
CA ASN A 89 4.65 -4.55 4.54
C ASN A 89 5.52 -3.60 5.37
N PRO A 90 5.89 -3.92 6.58
CA PRO A 90 5.52 -5.09 7.41
C PRO A 90 4.02 -5.20 7.65
N HIS A 91 3.54 -6.45 7.70
CA HIS A 91 2.11 -6.75 7.67
C HIS A 91 1.45 -6.63 9.05
N ASN A 92 0.41 -5.83 9.14
CA ASN A 92 -0.47 -5.72 10.30
C ASN A 92 -1.78 -6.49 10.02
N PRO A 93 -2.21 -7.45 10.86
CA PRO A 93 -1.79 -7.68 12.25
C PRO A 93 -0.74 -8.77 12.48
N THR A 94 -0.26 -9.47 11.45
CA THR A 94 0.53 -10.69 11.63
C THR A 94 2.00 -10.46 12.00
N GLY A 95 2.51 -9.23 11.86
CA GLY A 95 3.91 -8.89 12.10
C GLY A 95 4.89 -9.49 11.07
N ARG A 96 4.36 -9.98 9.93
CA ARG A 96 5.20 -10.51 8.85
C ARG A 96 5.93 -9.39 8.13
N VAL A 97 7.22 -9.58 7.91
CA VAL A 97 8.00 -8.83 6.93
C VAL A 97 8.17 -9.73 5.72
N TRP A 98 7.67 -9.31 4.58
CA TRP A 98 7.73 -10.10 3.35
C TRP A 98 9.14 -10.07 2.80
N ASN A 99 9.65 -11.25 2.43
CA ASN A 99 10.97 -11.36 1.83
C ASN A 99 10.93 -11.04 0.32
N LYS A 100 12.11 -10.91 -0.28
CA LYS A 100 12.22 -10.57 -1.71
C LYS A 100 11.46 -11.54 -2.61
N GLY A 101 11.53 -12.85 -2.33
CA GLY A 101 10.84 -13.86 -3.14
C GLY A 101 9.31 -13.71 -3.06
N GLU A 102 8.75 -13.48 -1.86
CA GLU A 102 7.31 -13.20 -1.68
C GLU A 102 6.89 -11.92 -2.42
N LEU A 103 7.71 -10.88 -2.39
CA LEU A 103 7.43 -9.62 -3.10
C LEU A 103 7.57 -9.77 -4.62
N ASP A 104 8.51 -10.58 -5.11
CA ASP A 104 8.65 -10.87 -6.54
C ASP A 104 7.45 -11.66 -7.08
N GLU A 105 6.86 -12.58 -6.28
CA GLU A 105 5.61 -13.27 -6.63
C GLU A 105 4.39 -12.33 -6.65
N ILE A 106 4.31 -11.39 -5.70
CA ILE A 106 3.32 -10.30 -5.74
C ILE A 106 3.45 -9.50 -7.02
N ALA A 107 4.69 -9.09 -7.38
CA ALA A 107 4.95 -8.33 -8.59
C ALA A 107 4.54 -9.11 -9.85
N SER A 108 4.84 -10.42 -9.89
CA SER A 108 4.41 -11.30 -10.98
C SER A 108 2.89 -11.36 -11.08
N SER A 109 2.20 -11.57 -9.96
CA SER A 109 0.74 -11.59 -9.93
C SER A 109 0.13 -10.25 -10.40
N CYS A 110 0.69 -9.12 -9.95
CA CYS A 110 0.25 -7.80 -10.41
C CYS A 110 0.44 -7.62 -11.93
N LYS A 111 1.55 -8.12 -12.48
CA LYS A 111 1.80 -8.08 -13.92
C LYS A 111 0.82 -8.96 -14.70
N ASP A 112 0.66 -10.22 -14.29
CA ASP A 112 -0.16 -11.21 -14.98
C ASP A 112 -1.64 -10.79 -15.04
N TYR A 113 -2.15 -10.16 -13.99
CA TYR A 113 -3.54 -9.70 -13.89
C TYR A 113 -3.72 -8.19 -14.10
N ASN A 114 -2.68 -7.50 -14.56
CA ASN A 114 -2.70 -6.06 -14.83
C ASN A 114 -3.11 -5.19 -13.63
N LEU A 115 -2.71 -5.56 -12.42
CA LEU A 115 -3.04 -4.85 -11.17
C LEU A 115 -2.07 -3.71 -10.91
N MET A 116 -2.56 -2.62 -10.33
CA MET A 116 -1.75 -1.63 -9.65
C MET A 116 -1.45 -2.11 -8.24
N LEU A 117 -0.21 -1.99 -7.78
CA LEU A 117 0.19 -2.31 -6.41
C LEU A 117 0.26 -1.04 -5.56
N VAL A 118 -0.44 -1.05 -4.44
CA VAL A 118 -0.36 -0.01 -3.41
C VAL A 118 0.18 -0.65 -2.14
N ALA A 119 1.39 -0.27 -1.76
CA ALA A 119 2.07 -0.82 -0.59
C ALA A 119 2.03 0.17 0.57
N ASP A 120 1.40 -0.24 1.67
CA ASP A 120 1.49 0.44 2.96
C ASP A 120 2.73 -0.04 3.70
N GLU A 121 3.77 0.80 3.71
CA GLU A 121 5.06 0.55 4.37
C GLU A 121 5.24 1.38 5.66
N ILE A 122 4.14 1.78 6.30
CA ILE A 122 4.19 2.60 7.53
C ILE A 122 4.97 1.96 8.68
N HIS A 123 5.13 0.64 8.68
CA HIS A 123 5.86 -0.12 9.70
C HIS A 123 7.28 -0.50 9.29
N ALA A 124 7.83 0.08 8.22
CA ALA A 124 9.12 -0.29 7.64
C ALA A 124 10.29 -0.25 8.65
N ASP A 125 10.24 0.66 9.61
CA ASP A 125 11.29 0.84 10.63
C ASP A 125 11.11 -0.09 11.86
N PHE A 126 9.96 -0.80 11.98
CA PHE A 126 9.69 -1.74 13.08
C PHE A 126 10.21 -3.14 12.77
N LEU A 127 11.50 -3.34 12.87
CA LEU A 127 12.13 -4.62 12.61
C LEU A 127 12.68 -5.27 13.87
N LYS A 128 12.54 -6.58 13.98
CA LYS A 128 13.28 -7.35 14.99
C LYS A 128 14.77 -7.33 14.64
N LYS A 129 15.61 -7.28 15.67
CA LYS A 129 17.09 -7.33 15.51
C LYS A 129 17.50 -8.45 14.55
N GLY A 130 18.34 -8.11 13.58
CA GLY A 130 18.85 -9.06 12.57
C GLY A 130 17.85 -9.41 11.45
N LYS A 131 16.74 -8.67 11.31
CA LYS A 131 15.86 -8.73 10.15
C LYS A 131 16.07 -7.53 9.25
N GLU A 132 15.94 -7.77 7.96
CA GLU A 132 16.04 -6.74 6.93
C GLU A 132 14.67 -6.47 6.32
N PHE A 133 14.42 -5.21 6.01
CA PHE A 133 13.25 -4.76 5.27
C PHE A 133 13.57 -4.61 3.79
N VAL A 134 12.72 -5.18 2.96
CA VAL A 134 12.77 -4.98 1.52
C VAL A 134 11.57 -4.13 1.12
N SER A 135 11.82 -2.88 0.73
CA SER A 135 10.76 -2.02 0.19
C SER A 135 10.28 -2.54 -1.17
N THR A 136 9.01 -2.39 -1.42
CA THR A 136 8.39 -2.69 -2.73
C THR A 136 8.97 -1.84 -3.87
N LEU A 137 9.60 -0.69 -3.57
CA LEU A 137 10.36 0.10 -4.54
C LEU A 137 11.58 -0.63 -5.11
N LYS A 138 12.09 -1.66 -4.41
CA LYS A 138 13.26 -2.46 -4.81
C LYS A 138 12.90 -3.73 -5.60
N ILE A 139 11.61 -4.02 -5.74
CA ILE A 139 11.16 -5.14 -6.57
C ILE A 139 11.19 -4.77 -8.04
N ARG A 140 10.84 -5.73 -8.91
CA ARG A 140 10.99 -5.66 -10.38
C ARG A 140 10.67 -4.28 -10.96
N THR A 141 11.59 -3.76 -11.76
CA THR A 141 11.50 -2.43 -12.41
C THR A 141 10.22 -2.22 -13.23
N GLU A 142 9.68 -3.29 -13.80
CA GLU A 142 8.47 -3.28 -14.62
C GLU A 142 7.21 -2.86 -13.84
N LEU A 143 7.20 -3.08 -12.51
CA LEU A 143 6.07 -2.69 -11.66
C LEU A 143 6.06 -1.18 -11.34
N LYS A 144 7.16 -0.46 -11.57
CA LYS A 144 7.25 0.98 -11.26
C LYS A 144 6.21 1.82 -12.00
N GLU A 145 5.75 1.36 -13.16
CA GLU A 145 4.70 2.02 -13.93
C GLU A 145 3.29 1.88 -13.32
N ARG A 146 3.16 1.09 -12.24
CA ARG A 146 1.88 0.82 -11.57
C ARG A 146 2.04 0.60 -10.07
N LEU A 147 2.99 1.30 -9.45
CA LEU A 147 3.33 1.19 -8.04
C LEU A 147 3.10 2.50 -7.31
N ILE A 148 2.47 2.42 -6.15
CA ILE A 148 2.39 3.48 -5.14
C ILE A 148 2.88 2.89 -3.83
N VAL A 149 3.85 3.53 -3.18
CA VAL A 149 4.31 3.16 -1.84
C VAL A 149 3.96 4.27 -0.87
N CYS A 150 3.29 3.90 0.21
CA CYS A 150 2.89 4.82 1.27
C CYS A 150 3.77 4.63 2.51
N ASN A 151 4.33 5.71 3.03
CA ASN A 151 5.06 5.70 4.30
C ASN A 151 4.73 6.92 5.18
N SER A 152 5.10 6.85 6.45
CA SER A 152 4.88 7.94 7.40
C SER A 152 5.77 7.78 8.63
N ILE A 153 6.25 8.90 9.17
CA ILE A 153 7.00 8.95 10.42
C ILE A 153 6.13 8.64 11.66
N THR A 154 4.82 8.68 11.50
CA THR A 154 3.87 8.71 12.62
C THR A 154 3.90 7.46 13.51
N LYS A 155 4.29 6.32 12.96
CA LYS A 155 4.47 5.08 13.73
C LYS A 155 5.87 4.97 14.28
N THR A 156 6.88 5.14 13.45
CA THR A 156 8.30 5.03 13.83
C THR A 156 8.64 5.90 15.03
N PHE A 157 8.24 7.16 15.00
CA PHE A 157 8.55 8.14 16.03
C PHE A 157 7.39 8.42 17.00
N ASN A 158 6.32 7.63 16.95
CA ASN A 158 5.14 7.76 17.81
C ASN A 158 4.53 9.18 17.81
N VAL A 159 4.40 9.78 16.65
CA VAL A 159 3.89 11.16 16.47
C VAL A 159 2.60 11.19 15.61
N PRO A 160 1.52 10.48 15.99
CA PRO A 160 0.33 10.35 15.14
C PRO A 160 -0.40 11.69 14.90
N GLY A 161 -0.16 12.69 15.77
CA GLY A 161 -0.74 14.03 15.67
C GLY A 161 -0.08 14.94 14.62
N VAL A 162 1.10 14.58 14.11
CA VAL A 162 1.81 15.36 13.06
C VAL A 162 1.06 15.37 11.75
N ILE A 163 0.24 14.35 11.47
CA ILE A 163 -0.62 14.26 10.27
C ILE A 163 0.21 14.45 9.00
N LEU A 164 1.20 13.59 8.80
CA LEU A 164 2.09 13.59 7.65
C LEU A 164 2.31 12.16 7.15
N SER A 165 2.07 11.95 5.87
CA SER A 165 2.48 10.75 5.15
C SER A 165 2.90 11.11 3.73
N ASN A 166 3.59 10.20 3.09
CA ASN A 166 4.06 10.35 1.73
C ASN A 166 3.56 9.19 0.87
N MET A 167 3.20 9.52 -0.36
CA MET A 167 3.04 8.55 -1.44
C MET A 167 4.26 8.67 -2.36
N ILE A 168 4.99 7.60 -2.54
CA ILE A 168 6.13 7.52 -3.47
C ILE A 168 5.61 6.87 -4.74
N ILE A 169 5.55 7.65 -5.82
CA ILE A 169 4.90 7.29 -7.07
C ILE A 169 5.89 7.49 -8.23
N PRO A 170 6.56 6.44 -8.71
CA PRO A 170 7.55 6.56 -9.79
C PRO A 170 6.96 7.04 -11.12
N ASP A 171 5.79 6.53 -11.51
CA ASP A 171 5.13 6.88 -12.78
C ASP A 171 4.50 8.27 -12.74
N THR A 172 4.82 9.10 -13.73
CA THR A 172 4.33 10.48 -13.82
C THR A 172 2.81 10.54 -14.04
N ARG A 173 2.22 9.65 -14.85
CA ARG A 173 0.79 9.66 -15.16
C ARG A 173 -0.04 9.33 -13.92
N ILE A 174 0.43 8.36 -13.11
CA ILE A 174 -0.20 8.02 -11.83
C ILE A 174 -0.09 9.19 -10.86
N ARG A 175 1.09 9.81 -10.77
CA ARG A 175 1.32 10.98 -9.91
C ARG A 175 0.37 12.14 -10.21
N GLU A 176 0.22 12.49 -11.49
CA GLU A 176 -0.65 13.58 -11.89
C GLU A 176 -2.12 13.29 -11.55
N LYS A 177 -2.62 12.06 -11.79
CA LYS A 177 -3.98 11.68 -11.38
C LYS A 177 -4.19 11.77 -9.87
N VAL A 178 -3.20 11.37 -9.06
CA VAL A 178 -3.28 11.51 -7.60
C VAL A 178 -3.30 12.98 -7.19
N LYS A 179 -2.48 13.84 -7.81
CA LYS A 179 -2.49 15.27 -7.55
C LYS A 179 -3.84 15.91 -7.90
N GLU A 180 -4.46 15.57 -9.02
CA GLU A 180 -5.80 16.02 -9.38
C GLU A 180 -6.83 15.66 -8.30
N THR A 181 -6.71 14.50 -7.67
CA THR A 181 -7.60 14.11 -6.56
C THR A 181 -7.28 14.89 -5.28
N ILE A 182 -6.01 15.13 -4.99
CA ILE A 182 -5.57 16.00 -3.88
C ILE A 182 -6.16 17.40 -4.05
N ASP A 183 -6.09 17.95 -5.27
CA ASP A 183 -6.64 19.26 -5.59
C ASP A 183 -8.17 19.31 -5.40
N ARG A 184 -8.88 18.29 -5.86
CA ARG A 184 -10.34 18.17 -5.65
C ARG A 184 -10.73 18.09 -4.18
N TRP A 185 -9.89 17.48 -3.34
CA TRP A 185 -10.12 17.34 -1.91
C TRP A 185 -9.62 18.55 -1.10
N GLY A 186 -8.96 19.52 -1.73
CA GLY A 186 -8.42 20.71 -1.06
C GLY A 186 -7.24 20.42 -0.13
N LEU A 187 -6.46 19.38 -0.40
CA LEU A 187 -5.37 18.90 0.47
C LEU A 187 -4.00 19.35 -0.06
N HIS A 188 -3.83 20.63 -0.33
CA HIS A 188 -2.66 21.13 -1.06
C HIS A 188 -1.37 21.15 -0.25
N ASN A 189 -1.43 21.38 1.06
CA ASN A 189 -0.25 21.62 1.87
C ASN A 189 -0.21 20.77 3.14
N PRO A 190 0.97 20.27 3.54
CA PRO A 190 1.15 19.69 4.86
C PRO A 190 1.00 20.75 5.97
N ASN A 191 0.81 20.29 7.19
CA ASN A 191 0.95 21.11 8.38
C ASN A 191 2.34 21.78 8.36
N ILE A 192 2.40 23.08 8.68
CA ILE A 192 3.62 23.89 8.61
C ILE A 192 4.79 23.31 9.42
N PHE A 193 4.51 22.61 10.52
CA PHE A 193 5.53 21.97 11.36
C PHE A 193 5.92 20.58 10.86
N ALA A 194 5.11 19.94 10.03
CA ALA A 194 5.24 18.53 9.69
C ALA A 194 6.55 18.20 8.93
N ALA A 195 6.97 19.08 8.01
CA ALA A 195 8.21 18.90 7.26
C ALA A 195 9.45 18.97 8.17
N GLY A 196 9.51 19.99 9.03
CA GLY A 196 10.62 20.13 9.99
C GLY A 196 10.66 19.00 11.02
N ILE A 197 9.48 18.54 11.48
CA ILE A 197 9.42 17.38 12.39
C ILE A 197 9.91 16.12 11.68
N MET A 198 9.56 15.90 10.41
CA MET A 198 10.02 14.74 9.66
C MET A 198 11.54 14.78 9.44
N GLU A 199 12.10 15.94 9.12
CA GLU A 199 13.54 16.12 8.96
C GLU A 199 14.26 15.84 10.27
N ALA A 200 13.87 16.48 11.37
CA ALA A 200 14.45 16.25 12.70
C ALA A 200 14.33 14.79 13.14
N ALA A 201 13.18 14.14 12.89
CA ALA A 201 12.95 12.75 13.27
C ALA A 201 13.98 11.82 12.63
N TYR A 202 14.29 11.98 11.34
CA TYR A 202 15.24 11.10 10.64
C TYR A 202 16.69 11.54 10.70
N THR A 203 16.99 12.77 11.16
CA THR A 203 18.38 13.29 11.24
C THR A 203 18.90 13.38 12.67
N GLU A 204 18.03 13.51 13.68
CA GLU A 204 18.42 13.83 15.05
C GLU A 204 17.90 12.82 16.09
N CYS A 205 16.98 11.93 15.70
CA CYS A 205 16.38 10.93 16.61
C CYS A 205 16.78 9.51 16.18
N ASP A 206 17.55 8.80 17.06
CA ASP A 206 17.93 7.39 16.89
C ASP A 206 16.86 6.42 17.46
#